data_b960697919fff0ead542c4b9860ed741
#
_entry.id   b960697919fff0ead542c4b9860ed741
#
_cell.length_a   1.000
_cell.length_b   1.000
_cell.length_c   1.000
_cell.angle_alpha   90.00
_cell.angle_beta   90.00
_cell.angle_gamma   90.00
#
_symmetry.space_group_name_H-M   'P 1'
#
loop_
_entity.id
_entity.type
_entity.pdbx_description
1 polymer ?
#
loop_
_entity_poly.entity_id
_entity_poly.type
_entity_poly.pdbx_seq_one_letter_code
_entity_poly.pdbx_strand_id
1 'polypeptide(L)'
;MGSRPDLRDTKYAREIARSTLKWPSGDEARIERLKIKSTGKVEIRLSWWKDGQMQPRPLDLPEADFYRLLVQGIRDGVLSPSK
;
A
#
# COMPACT_ATOMS: atom_id res chain seq x y z
N MET A 1 -1.44 -1.81 -21.02
CA MET A 1 -0.95 -2.65 -19.94
C MET A 1 -1.85 -3.83 -19.68
N GLY A 2 -1.29 -4.99 -19.62
CA GLY A 2 -2.04 -6.16 -19.27
C GLY A 2 -2.40 -6.21 -17.80
N SER A 3 -3.29 -7.11 -17.44
CA SER A 3 -3.63 -7.36 -16.05
C SER A 3 -2.42 -7.94 -15.31
N ARG A 4 -2.43 -7.78 -14.00
CA ARG A 4 -1.41 -8.31 -13.12
C ARG A 4 -1.98 -9.59 -12.48
N PRO A 5 -1.57 -10.79 -12.96
CA PRO A 5 -2.15 -12.01 -12.41
C PRO A 5 -1.79 -12.26 -10.96
N ASP A 6 -0.78 -11.57 -10.44
CA ASP A 6 -0.37 -11.69 -9.04
C ASP A 6 -1.14 -10.79 -8.08
N LEU A 7 -2.09 -10.00 -8.59
CA LEU A 7 -2.95 -9.20 -7.73
C LEU A 7 -3.88 -10.09 -6.92
N ARG A 8 -4.07 -9.72 -5.66
CA ARG A 8 -4.77 -10.58 -4.71
C ARG A 8 -6.26 -10.30 -4.66
N ASP A 9 -7.02 -11.35 -4.39
CA ASP A 9 -8.45 -11.25 -4.14
C ASP A 9 -8.74 -12.04 -2.86
N THR A 10 -9.01 -11.31 -1.78
CA THR A 10 -9.28 -11.92 -0.49
C THR A 10 -10.73 -11.72 -0.10
N LYS A 11 -11.12 -12.27 1.04
CA LYS A 11 -12.47 -12.07 1.58
C LYS A 11 -12.79 -10.60 1.80
N TYR A 12 -11.79 -9.79 2.16
CA TYR A 12 -12.00 -8.41 2.57
C TYR A 12 -11.93 -7.44 1.41
N ALA A 13 -11.04 -7.70 0.46
CA ALA A 13 -10.70 -6.70 -0.53
C ALA A 13 -10.14 -7.33 -1.79
N ARG A 14 -10.30 -6.61 -2.89
CA ARG A 14 -9.64 -6.95 -4.14
C ARG A 14 -8.56 -5.94 -4.42
N GLU A 15 -7.34 -6.43 -4.65
CA GLU A 15 -6.22 -5.60 -5.01
C GLU A 15 -6.36 -5.16 -6.46
N ILE A 16 -6.39 -3.84 -6.68
CA ILE A 16 -6.59 -3.26 -8.02
C ILE A 16 -5.24 -2.95 -8.65
N ALA A 17 -4.29 -2.48 -7.85
CA ALA A 17 -2.97 -2.09 -8.32
C ALA A 17 -1.99 -2.17 -7.17
N ARG A 18 -0.71 -2.31 -7.51
CA ARG A 18 0.34 -2.46 -6.51
C ARG A 18 1.65 -1.92 -7.03
N SER A 19 2.41 -1.28 -6.14
CA SER A 19 3.83 -1.04 -6.34
C SER A 19 4.59 -1.71 -5.21
N THR A 20 5.75 -2.26 -5.52
CA THR A 20 6.53 -3.02 -4.56
C THR A 20 7.97 -2.51 -4.55
N LEU A 21 8.51 -2.35 -3.35
CA LEU A 21 9.93 -2.11 -3.14
C LEU A 21 10.51 -3.35 -2.45
N LYS A 22 11.52 -3.95 -3.08
CA LYS A 22 12.13 -5.19 -2.58
C LYS A 22 13.55 -4.92 -2.13
N TRP A 23 13.95 -5.60 -1.06
CA TRP A 23 15.33 -5.57 -0.58
C TRP A 23 16.00 -6.92 -0.79
N PRO A 24 17.35 -6.94 -0.87
CA PRO A 24 18.07 -8.22 -1.02
C PRO A 24 17.80 -9.21 0.11
N SER A 25 17.40 -8.74 1.27
CA SER A 25 17.07 -9.61 2.40
C SER A 25 15.83 -10.48 2.16
N GLY A 26 15.03 -10.15 1.13
CA GLY A 26 13.77 -10.82 0.87
C GLY A 26 12.57 -10.06 1.43
N ASP A 27 12.82 -8.98 2.15
CA ASP A 27 11.74 -8.14 2.66
C ASP A 27 11.18 -7.27 1.54
N GLU A 28 9.90 -6.91 1.65
CA GLU A 28 9.23 -6.05 0.69
C GLU A 28 8.36 -5.04 1.41
N ALA A 29 8.28 -3.85 0.84
CA ALA A 29 7.24 -2.88 1.20
C ALA A 29 6.34 -2.70 0.00
N ARG A 30 5.05 -2.59 0.23
CA ARG A 30 4.08 -2.42 -0.85
C ARG A 30 3.16 -1.25 -0.56
N ILE A 31 2.77 -0.57 -1.64
CA ILE A 31 1.64 0.33 -1.62
C ILE A 31 0.59 -0.27 -2.55
N GLU A 32 -0.62 -0.44 -2.04
CA GLU A 32 -1.65 -1.18 -2.74
C GLU A 32 -2.94 -0.36 -2.80
N ARG A 33 -3.61 -0.41 -3.96
CA ARG A 33 -4.96 0.13 -4.11
C ARG A 33 -5.93 -1.03 -3.95
N LEU A 34 -6.79 -0.93 -2.94
CA LEU A 34 -7.72 -2.01 -2.61
C LEU A 34 -9.16 -1.52 -2.73
N LYS A 35 -10.01 -2.38 -3.29
CA LYS A 35 -11.46 -2.17 -3.20
C LYS A 35 -11.98 -3.02 -2.06
N ILE A 36 -12.51 -2.36 -1.03
CA ILE A 36 -13.00 -3.04 0.16
C ILE A 36 -14.37 -3.61 -0.14
N LYS A 37 -14.53 -4.92 0.02
CA LYS A 37 -15.76 -5.60 -0.41
C LYS A 37 -16.97 -5.24 0.42
N SER A 38 -16.78 -5.02 1.73
CA SER A 38 -17.90 -4.72 2.61
C SER A 38 -18.49 -3.32 2.40
N THR A 39 -17.68 -2.37 1.91
CA THR A 39 -18.12 -0.99 1.74
C THR A 39 -18.16 -0.53 0.29
N GLY A 40 -17.47 -1.23 -0.60
CA GLY A 40 -17.29 -0.80 -1.98
C GLY A 40 -16.33 0.37 -2.14
N LYS A 41 -15.70 0.82 -1.07
CA LYS A 41 -14.78 1.96 -1.11
C LYS A 41 -13.38 1.52 -1.49
N VAL A 42 -12.61 2.46 -2.03
CA VAL A 42 -11.20 2.24 -2.35
C VAL A 42 -10.36 2.79 -1.21
N GLU A 43 -9.38 2.00 -0.78
CA GLU A 43 -8.41 2.42 0.24
C GLU A 43 -7.02 2.12 -0.24
N ILE A 44 -6.06 2.87 0.29
CA ILE A 44 -4.64 2.67 0.03
C ILE A 44 -4.05 1.97 1.24
N ARG A 45 -3.34 0.88 0.98
CA ARG A 45 -2.68 0.10 2.03
C ARG A 45 -1.19 0.20 1.89
N LEU A 46 -0.51 0.49 3.01
CA LEU A 46 0.93 0.32 3.12
C LEU A 46 1.16 -0.98 3.89
N SER A 47 1.86 -1.91 3.28
CA SER A 47 2.09 -3.22 3.89
C SER A 47 3.55 -3.60 3.81
N TRP A 48 3.97 -4.41 4.76
CA TRP A 48 5.31 -4.94 4.84
C TRP A 48 5.25 -6.45 4.78
N TRP A 49 6.13 -7.03 3.99
CA TRP A 49 6.15 -8.47 3.72
C TRP A 49 7.51 -9.03 4.06
N LYS A 50 7.52 -10.17 4.69
CA LYS A 50 8.74 -10.88 5.05
C LYS A 50 8.58 -12.33 4.63
N ASP A 51 9.49 -12.84 3.81
CA ASP A 51 9.47 -14.22 3.34
C ASP A 51 8.11 -14.59 2.73
N GLY A 52 7.55 -13.68 1.94
CA GLY A 52 6.29 -13.92 1.26
C GLY A 52 5.05 -13.79 2.11
N GLN A 53 5.19 -13.36 3.36
CA GLN A 53 4.06 -13.21 4.28
C GLN A 53 3.89 -11.76 4.70
N MET A 54 2.65 -11.27 4.60
CA MET A 54 2.34 -9.92 5.05
C MET A 54 2.43 -9.85 6.56
N GLN A 55 3.15 -8.85 7.05
CA GLN A 55 3.24 -8.62 8.48
C GLN A 55 1.93 -8.05 9.00
N PRO A 56 1.55 -8.35 10.25
CA PRO A 56 0.26 -7.94 10.81
C PRO A 56 0.11 -6.41 10.86
N ARG A 57 -1.14 -5.98 10.82
CA ARG A 57 -1.54 -4.58 11.00
C ARG A 57 -0.98 -3.64 9.94
N PRO A 58 -1.28 -3.89 8.67
CA PRO A 58 -0.95 -2.91 7.65
C PRO A 58 -1.72 -1.63 7.89
N LEU A 59 -1.22 -0.53 7.35
CA LEU A 59 -1.89 0.75 7.44
C LEU A 59 -2.81 0.93 6.24
N ASP A 60 -4.10 1.02 6.48
CA ASP A 60 -5.10 1.24 5.44
C ASP A 60 -5.71 2.63 5.62
N LEU A 61 -5.70 3.43 4.56
CA LEU A 61 -6.22 4.80 4.60
C LEU A 61 -7.04 5.09 3.35
N PRO A 62 -8.11 5.90 3.48
CA PRO A 62 -8.67 6.54 2.29
C PRO A 62 -7.58 7.29 1.54
N GLU A 63 -7.68 7.31 0.22
CA GLU A 63 -6.61 7.90 -0.60
C GLU A 63 -6.34 9.36 -0.24
N ALA A 64 -7.39 10.13 0.02
CA ALA A 64 -7.22 11.53 0.39
C ALA A 64 -6.40 11.69 1.67
N ASP A 65 -6.64 10.82 2.65
CA ASP A 65 -5.90 10.86 3.91
C ASP A 65 -4.44 10.45 3.71
N PHE A 66 -4.20 9.51 2.81
CA PHE A 66 -2.83 9.12 2.49
C PHE A 66 -2.04 10.31 1.94
N TYR A 67 -2.62 11.05 0.99
CA TYR A 67 -1.96 12.24 0.43
C TYR A 67 -1.79 13.32 1.48
N ARG A 68 -2.78 13.53 2.34
CA ARG A 68 -2.67 14.52 3.40
C ARG A 68 -1.52 14.20 4.34
N LEU A 69 -1.37 12.94 4.70
CA LEU A 69 -0.27 12.53 5.57
C LEU A 69 1.09 12.72 4.91
N LEU A 70 1.20 12.41 3.61
CA LEU A 70 2.45 12.64 2.86
C LEU A 70 2.81 14.11 2.83
N VAL A 71 1.85 14.97 2.49
CA VAL A 71 2.10 16.42 2.41
C VAL A 71 2.50 16.95 3.79
N GLN A 72 1.84 16.49 4.83
CA GLN A 72 2.15 16.90 6.18
C GLN A 72 3.56 16.44 6.57
N GLY A 73 3.95 15.24 6.19
CA GLY A 73 5.30 14.74 6.44
C GLY A 73 6.37 15.57 5.77
N ILE A 74 6.11 16.03 4.55
CA ILE A 74 7.03 16.94 3.85
C ILE A 74 7.08 18.28 4.55
N ARG A 75 5.94 18.84 4.90
CA ARG A 75 5.84 20.14 5.56
C ARG A 75 6.56 20.13 6.91
N ASP A 76 6.44 19.03 7.65
CA ASP A 76 7.01 18.93 8.99
C ASP A 76 8.46 18.46 8.98
N GLY A 77 9.06 18.30 7.82
CA GLY A 77 10.47 17.95 7.70
C GLY A 77 10.76 16.46 7.92
N VAL A 78 9.75 15.62 7.97
CA VAL A 78 9.93 14.18 8.09
C VAL A 78 10.41 13.59 6.78
N LEU A 79 9.90 14.10 5.67
CA LEU A 79 10.27 13.67 4.33
C LEU A 79 10.94 14.83 3.60
N SER A 80 11.99 14.51 2.82
CA SER A 80 12.73 15.49 2.04
C SER A 80 12.82 15.02 0.59
N PRO A 81 11.74 15.15 -0.17
CA PRO A 81 11.70 14.58 -1.52
C PRO A 81 12.65 15.23 -2.51
N SER A 82 13.17 16.42 -2.19
CA SER A 82 14.10 17.12 -3.07
C SER A 82 15.54 16.62 -2.93
N LYS A 83 15.80 15.71 -2.08
CA LYS A 83 17.15 15.16 -1.87
C LYS A 83 17.52 14.15 -2.94
#